data_9161c63278a1a7cee393e800eaea899e
#
_entry.id   9161c63278a1a7cee393e800eaea899e
#
_cell.length_a   1.000
_cell.length_b   1.000
_cell.length_c   1.000
_cell.angle_alpha   90.00
_cell.angle_beta   90.00
_cell.angle_gamma   90.00
#
_symmetry.space_group_name_H-M   'P 1'
#
loop_
_entity.id
_entity.type
_entity.pdbx_description
1 polymer ?
#
loop_
_entity_poly.entity_id
_entity_poly.type
_entity_poly.pdbx_seq_one_letter_code
_entity_poly.pdbx_strand_id
1 'polypeptide(L)'
;MKKLNILIVAALTAVSGSAMAMGFTVEQGKNFTNLNMEMGKSSSGLYAESHWLKNTDDGSQTGGVGAGYNLEVGPVMLNAGAKAIYLGPKKGDNGVAFPVGGGVNVALTDSIHVFGEGYVAPDGLNNSVKNYVEANGGVSWSPIGPVTLKVDYRHVSVDGKEGRPNHTLIDGAYVGGGVTF
;
A
#
# COMPACT_ATOMS: atom_id res chain seq x y z
N MET A 1 -21.54 15.17 -1.28
CA MET A 1 -20.53 14.73 -0.29
C MET A 1 -21.00 13.65 0.70
N LYS A 2 -22.23 13.11 0.62
CA LYS A 2 -22.75 12.05 1.54
C LYS A 2 -22.67 10.61 0.99
N LYS A 3 -22.21 10.41 -0.25
CA LYS A 3 -22.20 9.06 -0.90
C LYS A 3 -20.85 8.34 -0.83
N LEU A 4 -19.77 9.00 -0.39
CA LEU A 4 -18.45 8.39 -0.30
C LEU A 4 -18.25 7.58 0.99
N ASN A 5 -19.00 7.91 2.04
CA ASN A 5 -18.84 7.26 3.35
C ASN A 5 -19.46 5.85 3.43
N ILE A 6 -20.26 5.43 2.45
CA ILE A 6 -20.97 4.14 2.49
C ILE A 6 -20.12 3.01 1.86
N LEU A 7 -19.20 3.34 0.96
CA LEU A 7 -18.38 2.32 0.28
C LEU A 7 -17.27 1.73 1.19
N ILE A 8 -16.80 2.51 2.15
CA ILE A 8 -15.76 2.08 3.10
C ILE A 8 -16.30 1.07 4.13
N VAL A 9 -17.57 1.19 4.49
CA VAL A 9 -18.20 0.30 5.48
C VAL A 9 -18.59 -1.06 4.88
N ALA A 10 -18.89 -1.13 3.59
CA ALA A 10 -19.34 -2.37 2.94
C ALA A 10 -18.23 -3.39 2.69
N ALA A 11 -16.95 -2.96 2.63
CA ALA A 11 -15.82 -3.87 2.45
C ALA A 11 -15.45 -4.65 3.73
N LEU A 12 -15.89 -4.18 4.87
CA LEU A 12 -15.59 -4.75 6.21
C LEU A 12 -16.42 -5.96 6.61
N THR A 13 -17.50 -6.28 5.90
CA THR A 13 -18.46 -7.30 6.36
C THR A 13 -18.36 -8.67 5.68
N ALA A 14 -17.40 -8.88 4.74
CA ALA A 14 -17.37 -10.08 3.92
C ALA A 14 -16.39 -11.19 4.36
N VAL A 15 -15.68 -11.05 5.47
CA VAL A 15 -14.72 -12.08 5.94
C VAL A 15 -15.09 -12.57 7.34
N SER A 16 -16.14 -13.36 7.41
CA SER A 16 -16.46 -14.16 8.60
C SER A 16 -15.89 -15.57 8.41
N GLY A 17 -14.75 -15.88 9.02
CA GLY A 17 -14.27 -17.27 8.97
C GLY A 17 -12.92 -17.60 9.61
N SER A 18 -12.05 -16.66 9.81
CA SER A 18 -10.82 -16.81 10.61
C SER A 18 -10.54 -15.50 11.32
N ALA A 19 -10.01 -15.53 12.51
CA ALA A 19 -9.55 -14.34 13.23
C ALA A 19 -8.31 -13.77 12.51
N MET A 20 -8.54 -13.07 11.39
CA MET A 20 -7.47 -12.37 10.67
C MET A 20 -7.26 -11.04 11.38
N ALA A 21 -6.02 -10.81 11.84
CA ALA A 21 -5.64 -9.53 12.40
C ALA A 21 -5.92 -8.42 11.39
N MET A 22 -6.56 -7.35 11.85
CA MET A 22 -6.91 -6.19 11.03
C MET A 22 -6.02 -5.01 11.44
N GLY A 23 -5.35 -4.40 10.48
CA GLY A 23 -4.49 -3.25 10.67
C GLY A 23 -5.05 -1.99 10.00
N PHE A 24 -4.88 -0.86 10.67
CA PHE A 24 -5.15 0.46 10.12
C PHE A 24 -3.95 1.37 10.37
N THR A 25 -3.43 2.01 9.32
CA THR A 25 -2.25 2.87 9.41
C THR A 25 -2.49 4.20 8.70
N VAL A 26 -2.07 5.28 9.32
CA VAL A 26 -1.99 6.63 8.73
C VAL A 26 -0.53 6.99 8.58
N GLU A 27 -0.14 7.42 7.40
CA GLU A 27 1.23 7.78 7.05
C GLU A 27 1.27 9.20 6.49
N GLN A 28 2.26 9.97 6.93
CA GLN A 28 2.45 11.35 6.51
C GLN A 28 3.88 11.54 6.02
N GLY A 29 4.03 11.85 4.75
CA GLY A 29 5.26 12.33 4.14
C GLY A 29 5.27 13.86 4.03
N LYS A 30 6.37 14.40 3.49
CA LYS A 30 6.48 15.84 3.23
C LYS A 30 5.37 16.31 2.28
N ASN A 31 5.08 15.54 1.26
CA ASN A 31 4.21 15.92 0.14
C ASN A 31 3.03 14.97 -0.05
N PHE A 32 2.76 14.07 0.91
CA PHE A 32 1.65 13.13 0.77
C PHE A 32 1.10 12.65 2.10
N THR A 33 -0.15 12.23 2.08
CA THR A 33 -0.81 11.48 3.15
C THR A 33 -1.28 10.15 2.57
N ASN A 34 -1.09 9.07 3.31
CA ASN A 34 -1.54 7.74 2.94
C ASN A 34 -2.32 7.10 4.08
N LEU A 35 -3.42 6.46 3.72
CA LEU A 35 -4.25 5.65 4.62
C LEU A 35 -4.18 4.22 4.12
N ASN A 36 -3.82 3.30 5.01
CA ASN A 36 -3.80 1.88 4.71
C ASN A 36 -4.74 1.13 5.65
N MET A 37 -5.40 0.14 5.09
CA MET A 37 -6.12 -0.90 5.84
C MET A 37 -5.62 -2.25 5.33
N GLU A 38 -5.31 -3.14 6.24
CA GLU A 38 -4.80 -4.47 5.92
C GLU A 38 -5.48 -5.53 6.80
N MET A 39 -5.61 -6.72 6.25
CA MET A 39 -6.22 -7.86 6.92
C MET A 39 -5.38 -9.10 6.64
N GLY A 40 -4.97 -9.81 7.69
CA GLY A 40 -4.15 -11.02 7.56
C GLY A 40 -2.69 -10.78 7.16
N LYS A 41 -2.22 -9.54 7.10
CA LYS A 41 -0.85 -9.21 6.62
C LYS A 41 0.23 -9.52 7.66
N SER A 42 -0.14 -9.74 8.92
CA SER A 42 0.76 -10.06 10.03
C SER A 42 0.94 -11.55 10.32
N SER A 43 0.36 -12.43 9.53
CA SER A 43 0.43 -13.89 9.70
C SER A 43 0.55 -14.61 8.38
N SER A 44 1.00 -15.87 8.40
CA SER A 44 0.99 -16.74 7.21
C SER A 44 -0.42 -16.96 6.71
N GLY A 45 -0.60 -16.96 5.40
CA GLY A 45 -1.89 -17.20 4.74
C GLY A 45 -2.30 -16.09 3.80
N LEU A 46 -3.56 -16.06 3.46
CA LEU A 46 -4.14 -15.03 2.60
C LEU A 46 -4.19 -13.68 3.33
N TYR A 47 -3.89 -12.61 2.59
CA TYR A 47 -4.10 -11.25 3.06
C TYR A 47 -4.90 -10.43 2.04
N ALA A 48 -5.52 -9.38 2.54
CA ALA A 48 -6.14 -8.33 1.75
C ALA A 48 -5.66 -6.97 2.26
N GLU A 49 -5.54 -6.01 1.36
CA GLU A 49 -5.15 -4.63 1.70
C GLU A 49 -5.96 -3.62 0.89
N SER A 50 -6.09 -2.43 1.42
CA SER A 50 -6.56 -1.27 0.69
C SER A 50 -5.75 -0.05 1.10
N HIS A 51 -5.54 0.86 0.16
CA HIS A 51 -4.86 2.11 0.44
C HIS A 51 -5.52 3.27 -0.28
N TRP A 52 -5.36 4.45 0.29
CA TRP A 52 -5.66 5.72 -0.36
C TRP A 52 -4.53 6.70 -0.08
N LEU A 53 -3.92 7.18 -1.13
CA LEU A 53 -2.78 8.07 -1.09
C LEU A 53 -3.12 9.37 -1.82
N LYS A 54 -2.82 10.48 -1.20
CA LYS A 54 -3.01 11.81 -1.76
C LYS A 54 -1.70 12.60 -1.68
N ASN A 55 -1.24 13.10 -2.83
CA ASN A 55 -0.18 14.09 -2.88
C ASN A 55 -0.73 15.46 -2.47
N THR A 56 -0.13 16.09 -1.47
CA THR A 56 -0.58 17.35 -0.90
C THR A 56 -0.10 18.57 -1.69
N ASP A 57 0.95 18.44 -2.50
CA ASP A 57 1.50 19.56 -3.30
C ASP A 57 0.72 19.76 -4.60
N ASP A 58 0.48 18.70 -5.32
CA ASP A 58 -0.17 18.78 -6.62
C ASP A 58 -1.63 18.30 -6.62
N GLY A 59 -2.05 17.59 -5.56
CA GLY A 59 -3.40 17.07 -5.41
C GLY A 59 -3.68 15.78 -6.16
N SER A 60 -2.65 15.15 -6.77
CA SER A 60 -2.77 13.81 -7.35
C SER A 60 -3.15 12.80 -6.28
N GLN A 61 -3.94 11.81 -6.65
CA GLN A 61 -4.36 10.77 -5.72
C GLN A 61 -4.36 9.39 -6.37
N THR A 62 -4.10 8.39 -5.57
CA THR A 62 -4.25 6.99 -5.95
C THR A 62 -5.03 6.26 -4.87
N GLY A 63 -5.77 5.27 -5.26
CA GLY A 63 -6.45 4.41 -4.32
C GLY A 63 -6.56 3.01 -4.88
N GLY A 64 -6.43 2.01 -4.04
CA GLY A 64 -6.41 0.64 -4.52
C GLY A 64 -6.81 -0.38 -3.48
N VAL A 65 -7.03 -1.57 -3.99
CA VAL A 65 -7.24 -2.79 -3.19
C VAL A 65 -6.28 -3.85 -3.70
N GLY A 66 -5.82 -4.69 -2.80
CA GLY A 66 -4.89 -5.77 -3.12
C GLY A 66 -5.21 -7.03 -2.34
N ALA A 67 -4.69 -8.14 -2.83
CA ALA A 67 -4.72 -9.43 -2.14
C ALA A 67 -3.48 -10.23 -2.49
N GLY A 68 -3.10 -11.12 -1.60
CA GLY A 68 -1.93 -11.96 -1.80
C GLY A 68 -1.80 -13.04 -0.73
N TYR A 69 -0.61 -13.60 -0.66
CA TYR A 69 -0.27 -14.65 0.27
C TYR A 69 1.02 -14.35 1.02
N ASN A 70 1.01 -14.55 2.32
CA ASN A 70 2.15 -14.45 3.21
C ASN A 70 2.71 -15.84 3.54
N LEU A 71 4.02 -15.95 3.52
CA LEU A 71 4.76 -17.13 3.96
C LEU A 71 5.77 -16.74 5.03
N GLU A 72 5.57 -17.24 6.24
CA GLU A 72 6.49 -17.04 7.35
C GLU A 72 7.53 -18.16 7.42
N VAL A 73 8.79 -17.77 7.48
CA VAL A 73 9.93 -18.67 7.62
C VAL A 73 10.87 -18.13 8.71
N GLY A 74 10.68 -18.62 9.93
CA GLY A 74 11.40 -18.10 11.10
C GLY A 74 11.08 -16.61 11.34
N PRO A 75 12.09 -15.73 11.47
CA PRO A 75 11.87 -14.31 11.68
C PRO A 75 11.50 -13.53 10.40
N VAL A 76 11.42 -14.22 9.25
CA VAL A 76 11.21 -13.62 7.95
C VAL A 76 9.82 -13.94 7.45
N MET A 77 9.06 -12.92 7.10
CA MET A 77 7.80 -13.06 6.37
C MET A 77 7.99 -12.56 4.94
N LEU A 78 7.71 -13.43 3.99
CA LEU A 78 7.67 -13.12 2.57
C LEU A 78 6.22 -12.95 2.14
N ASN A 79 5.95 -12.00 1.25
CA ASN A 79 4.64 -11.86 0.65
C ASN A 79 4.72 -11.75 -0.87
N ALA A 80 3.66 -12.18 -1.54
CA ALA A 80 3.46 -11.99 -2.96
C ALA A 80 1.98 -11.71 -3.21
N GLY A 81 1.69 -10.79 -4.13
CA GLY A 81 0.30 -10.40 -4.38
C GLY A 81 0.11 -9.56 -5.63
N ALA A 82 -1.14 -9.16 -5.81
CA ALA A 82 -1.56 -8.25 -6.86
C ALA A 82 -2.50 -7.19 -6.31
N LYS A 83 -2.49 -6.01 -6.95
CA LYS A 83 -3.33 -4.87 -6.59
C LYS A 83 -4.15 -4.42 -7.80
N ALA A 84 -5.28 -3.80 -7.55
CA ALA A 84 -6.01 -3.00 -8.53
C ALA A 84 -5.98 -1.55 -8.03
N ILE A 85 -5.32 -0.67 -8.79
CA ILE A 85 -5.05 0.70 -8.38
C ILE A 85 -5.70 1.67 -9.35
N TYR A 86 -6.48 2.60 -8.82
CA TYR A 86 -6.96 3.78 -9.52
C TYR A 86 -5.92 4.89 -9.45
N LEU A 87 -5.57 5.45 -10.58
CA LEU A 87 -4.64 6.56 -10.75
C LEU A 87 -5.43 7.82 -11.09
N GLY A 88 -5.37 8.81 -10.21
CA GLY A 88 -6.00 10.13 -10.41
C GLY A 88 -4.93 11.23 -10.42
N PRO A 89 -4.16 11.39 -11.51
CA PRO A 89 -3.19 12.47 -11.61
C PRO A 89 -3.90 13.82 -11.71
N LYS A 90 -3.27 14.89 -11.21
CA LYS A 90 -3.80 16.27 -11.34
C LYS A 90 -3.90 16.72 -12.79
N LYS A 91 -2.98 16.27 -13.63
CA LYS A 91 -2.96 16.53 -15.08
C LYS A 91 -2.85 15.22 -15.83
N GLY A 92 -3.76 14.97 -16.75
CA GLY A 92 -3.84 13.75 -17.54
C GLY A 92 -5.13 12.98 -17.29
N ASP A 93 -5.26 11.84 -17.95
CA ASP A 93 -6.43 10.99 -17.82
C ASP A 93 -6.32 10.09 -16.61
N ASN A 94 -7.44 9.86 -15.95
CA ASN A 94 -7.53 8.86 -14.90
C ASN A 94 -7.27 7.48 -15.48
N GLY A 95 -6.68 6.61 -14.69
CA GLY A 95 -6.33 5.27 -15.13
C GLY A 95 -6.50 4.20 -14.08
N VAL A 96 -6.37 2.97 -14.54
CA VAL A 96 -6.33 1.79 -13.68
C VAL A 96 -5.05 1.01 -14.01
N ALA A 97 -4.36 0.56 -12.97
CA ALA A 97 -3.20 -0.31 -13.05
C ALA A 97 -3.44 -1.58 -12.22
N PHE A 98 -2.87 -2.69 -12.67
CA PHE A 98 -2.90 -3.98 -11.98
C PHE A 98 -1.48 -4.45 -11.64
N PRO A 99 -0.80 -3.80 -10.68
CA PRO A 99 0.55 -4.17 -10.30
C PRO A 99 0.59 -5.52 -9.57
N VAL A 100 1.63 -6.28 -9.90
CA VAL A 100 2.00 -7.52 -9.22
C VAL A 100 3.34 -7.33 -8.54
N GLY A 101 3.55 -7.99 -7.41
CA GLY A 101 4.78 -7.82 -6.66
C GLY A 101 4.76 -8.57 -5.34
N GLY A 102 5.57 -8.08 -4.41
CA GLY A 102 5.67 -8.67 -3.11
C GLY A 102 6.67 -7.95 -2.23
N GLY A 103 6.98 -8.54 -1.10
CA GLY A 103 7.88 -7.94 -0.15
C GLY A 103 8.44 -8.93 0.86
N VAL A 104 9.24 -8.37 1.72
CA VAL A 104 9.85 -9.04 2.85
C VAL A 104 9.68 -8.20 4.11
N ASN A 105 9.40 -8.87 5.22
CA ASN A 105 9.38 -8.29 6.56
C ASN A 105 10.23 -9.17 7.46
N VAL A 106 11.21 -8.59 8.14
CA VAL A 106 12.15 -9.30 9.01
C VAL A 106 11.97 -8.78 10.43
N ALA A 107 11.57 -9.67 11.34
CA ALA A 107 11.55 -9.39 12.76
C ALA A 107 12.98 -9.38 13.31
N LEU A 108 13.48 -8.20 13.67
CA LEU A 108 14.77 -8.05 14.38
C LEU A 108 14.63 -8.34 15.87
N THR A 109 13.48 -7.98 16.42
CA THR A 109 13.03 -8.30 17.78
C THR A 109 11.51 -8.49 17.74
N ASP A 110 10.89 -8.87 18.85
CA ASP A 110 9.43 -9.00 18.95
C ASP A 110 8.67 -7.67 18.66
N SER A 111 9.37 -6.54 18.74
CA SER A 111 8.77 -5.21 18.56
C SER A 111 9.36 -4.40 17.41
N ILE A 112 10.49 -4.79 16.84
CA ILE A 112 11.16 -4.05 15.76
C ILE A 112 11.26 -4.91 14.52
N HIS A 113 10.73 -4.39 13.39
CA HIS A 113 10.77 -5.04 12.10
C HIS A 113 11.37 -4.13 11.04
N VAL A 114 12.08 -4.73 10.09
CA VAL A 114 12.54 -4.09 8.85
C VAL A 114 11.77 -4.69 7.71
N PHE A 115 11.25 -3.85 6.81
CA PHE A 115 10.46 -4.33 5.70
C PHE A 115 10.79 -3.62 4.40
N GLY A 116 10.46 -4.28 3.29
CA GLY A 116 10.51 -3.70 1.96
C GLY A 116 9.53 -4.39 1.05
N GLU A 117 8.86 -3.62 0.18
CA GLU A 117 7.88 -4.11 -0.79
C GLU A 117 8.12 -3.44 -2.14
N GLY A 118 7.83 -4.18 -3.22
CA GLY A 118 7.89 -3.65 -4.58
C GLY A 118 6.79 -4.23 -5.45
N TYR A 119 6.14 -3.37 -6.24
CA TYR A 119 5.07 -3.74 -7.16
C TYR A 119 5.28 -3.07 -8.51
N VAL A 120 5.03 -3.80 -9.58
CA VAL A 120 5.16 -3.31 -10.96
C VAL A 120 3.94 -3.70 -11.79
N ALA A 121 3.50 -2.79 -12.66
CA ALA A 121 2.53 -3.11 -13.69
C ALA A 121 3.10 -2.65 -15.04
N PRO A 122 3.60 -3.59 -15.87
CA PRO A 122 4.07 -3.30 -17.21
C PRO A 122 2.93 -2.92 -18.16
N ASP A 123 3.29 -2.44 -19.36
CA ASP A 123 2.32 -2.18 -20.44
C ASP A 123 1.49 -3.45 -20.72
N GLY A 124 0.20 -3.30 -20.76
CA GLY A 124 -0.76 -4.43 -20.83
C GLY A 124 -1.49 -4.73 -19.51
N LEU A 125 -0.90 -4.36 -18.35
CA LEU A 125 -1.58 -4.34 -17.05
C LEU A 125 -2.02 -2.93 -16.62
N ASN A 126 -2.00 -1.97 -17.56
CA ASN A 126 -2.40 -0.58 -17.37
C ASN A 126 -3.22 -0.12 -18.56
N ASN A 127 -4.18 0.79 -18.32
CA ASN A 127 -4.95 1.37 -19.41
C ASN A 127 -4.48 2.76 -19.86
N SER A 128 -3.91 3.57 -18.96
CA SER A 128 -3.58 4.98 -19.24
C SER A 128 -2.08 5.30 -19.13
N VAL A 129 -1.27 4.41 -18.56
CA VAL A 129 0.18 4.55 -18.42
C VAL A 129 0.90 3.37 -19.05
N LYS A 130 2.18 3.54 -19.39
CA LYS A 130 3.01 2.48 -19.97
C LYS A 130 3.52 1.52 -18.89
N ASN A 131 4.03 2.07 -17.81
CA ASN A 131 4.49 1.30 -16.65
C ASN A 131 4.07 2.00 -15.36
N TYR A 132 3.81 1.21 -14.34
CA TYR A 132 3.65 1.64 -12.96
C TYR A 132 4.70 0.93 -12.10
N VAL A 133 5.38 1.67 -11.26
CA VAL A 133 6.35 1.12 -10.29
C VAL A 133 6.08 1.73 -8.93
N GLU A 134 5.97 0.88 -7.94
CA GLU A 134 5.86 1.25 -6.53
C GLU A 134 6.93 0.49 -5.74
N ALA A 135 7.66 1.18 -4.90
CA ALA A 135 8.59 0.58 -3.95
C ALA A 135 8.50 1.34 -2.62
N ASN A 136 8.51 0.62 -1.52
CA ASN A 136 8.59 1.19 -0.19
C ASN A 136 9.40 0.29 0.73
N GLY A 137 10.03 0.88 1.73
CA GLY A 137 10.77 0.12 2.73
C GLY A 137 11.19 0.98 3.91
N GLY A 138 11.31 0.34 5.06
CA GLY A 138 11.63 1.05 6.29
C GLY A 138 11.68 0.17 7.51
N VAL A 139 11.43 0.81 8.64
CA VAL A 139 11.43 0.20 9.96
C VAL A 139 10.10 0.46 10.65
N SER A 140 9.56 -0.55 11.29
CA SER A 140 8.41 -0.43 12.16
C SER A 140 8.77 -0.84 13.59
N TRP A 141 8.14 -0.17 14.55
CA TRP A 141 8.28 -0.41 15.97
C TRP A 141 6.92 -0.47 16.64
N SER A 142 6.68 -1.57 17.36
CA SER A 142 5.44 -1.80 18.12
C SER A 142 5.75 -1.74 19.62
N PRO A 143 5.71 -0.54 20.24
CA PRO A 143 6.07 -0.37 21.65
C PRO A 143 5.12 -1.06 22.62
N ILE A 144 3.86 -1.15 22.25
CA ILE A 144 2.81 -1.81 23.04
C ILE A 144 1.80 -2.47 22.11
N GLY A 145 1.35 -3.67 22.45
CA GLY A 145 0.36 -4.50 21.79
C GLY A 145 -0.18 -4.02 20.45
N PRO A 146 -1.30 -3.30 20.40
CA PRO A 146 -1.92 -2.98 19.11
C PRO A 146 -1.26 -1.82 18.33
N VAL A 147 -0.34 -1.06 18.96
CA VAL A 147 0.20 0.20 18.37
C VAL A 147 1.49 -0.06 17.62
N THR A 148 1.56 0.41 16.38
CA THR A 148 2.77 0.38 15.55
C THR A 148 3.13 1.78 15.05
N LEU A 149 4.40 2.13 15.12
CA LEU A 149 4.99 3.31 14.53
C LEU A 149 5.90 2.89 13.37
N LYS A 150 5.96 3.70 12.30
CA LYS A 150 6.78 3.42 11.11
C LYS A 150 7.59 4.64 10.70
N VAL A 151 8.79 4.39 10.17
CA VAL A 151 9.60 5.37 9.45
C VAL A 151 10.08 4.69 8.17
N ASP A 152 9.67 5.23 7.03
CA ASP A 152 9.85 4.57 5.74
C ASP A 152 10.19 5.56 4.64
N TYR A 153 10.60 5.00 3.49
CA TYR A 153 10.74 5.70 2.22
C TYR A 153 9.84 5.07 1.17
N ARG A 154 9.12 5.90 0.40
CA ARG A 154 8.25 5.43 -0.68
C ARG A 154 8.59 6.11 -1.98
N HIS A 155 8.65 5.31 -3.03
CA HIS A 155 8.77 5.76 -4.42
C HIS A 155 7.60 5.21 -5.22
N VAL A 156 6.87 6.07 -5.91
CA VAL A 156 5.79 5.70 -6.84
C VAL A 156 5.97 6.48 -8.12
N SER A 157 6.15 5.79 -9.23
CA SER A 157 6.33 6.40 -10.54
C SER A 157 5.46 5.75 -11.60
N VAL A 158 5.11 6.54 -12.60
CA VAL A 158 4.39 6.12 -13.79
C VAL A 158 5.11 6.60 -15.04
N ASP A 159 5.27 5.73 -16.02
CA ASP A 159 5.75 6.10 -17.33
C ASP A 159 4.57 6.47 -18.22
N GLY A 160 4.66 7.61 -18.87
CA GLY A 160 3.62 8.07 -19.78
C GLY A 160 3.49 7.18 -21.02
N LYS A 161 2.27 7.01 -21.52
CA LYS A 161 1.96 6.28 -22.75
C LYS A 161 1.89 7.28 -23.93
N GLU A 162 2.29 6.84 -25.14
CA GLU A 162 2.15 7.62 -26.38
C GLU A 162 2.83 9.00 -26.35
N GLY A 163 4.08 9.06 -25.82
CA GLY A 163 4.87 10.30 -25.79
C GLY A 163 4.53 11.25 -24.63
N ARG A 164 3.69 10.85 -23.72
CA ARG A 164 3.43 11.60 -22.48
C ARG A 164 4.65 11.52 -21.55
N PRO A 165 4.94 12.57 -20.77
CA PRO A 165 6.07 12.56 -19.86
C PRO A 165 5.89 11.55 -18.72
N ASN A 166 7.00 11.03 -18.23
CA ASN A 166 7.02 10.23 -17.00
C ASN A 166 6.75 11.12 -15.80
N HIS A 167 6.03 10.58 -14.82
CA HIS A 167 5.69 11.29 -13.60
C HIS A 167 6.07 10.46 -12.38
N THR A 168 6.83 11.07 -11.48
CA THR A 168 6.98 10.56 -10.12
C THR A 168 5.82 11.11 -9.29
N LEU A 169 4.94 10.23 -8.83
CA LEU A 169 3.79 10.59 -8.02
C LEU A 169 4.20 10.84 -6.58
N ILE A 170 5.09 10.00 -6.06
CA ILE A 170 5.61 10.07 -4.69
C ILE A 170 7.09 9.72 -4.73
N ASP A 171 7.88 10.51 -4.00
CA ASP A 171 9.30 10.22 -3.77
C ASP A 171 9.72 10.88 -2.46
N GLY A 172 9.81 10.10 -1.38
CA GLY A 172 10.17 10.68 -0.10
C GLY A 172 9.98 9.81 1.12
N ALA A 173 10.64 10.26 2.18
CA ALA A 173 10.48 9.68 3.51
C ALA A 173 9.14 10.07 4.13
N TYR A 174 8.63 9.20 4.98
CA TYR A 174 7.42 9.43 5.74
C TYR A 174 7.47 8.76 7.11
N VAL A 175 6.60 9.24 7.97
CA VAL A 175 6.34 8.63 9.27
C VAL A 175 4.89 8.18 9.32
N GLY A 176 4.63 7.09 10.01
CA GLY A 176 3.28 6.55 10.14
C GLY A 176 3.01 5.99 11.52
N GLY A 177 1.76 5.89 11.84
CA GLY A 177 1.28 5.22 13.04
C GLY A 177 0.02 4.43 12.73
N GLY A 178 -0.12 3.29 13.39
CA GLY A 178 -1.24 2.39 13.16
C GLY A 178 -1.61 1.56 14.37
N VAL A 179 -2.71 0.87 14.22
CA VAL A 179 -3.21 -0.10 15.20
C VAL A 179 -3.56 -1.42 14.51
N THR A 180 -3.29 -2.53 15.19
CA THR A 180 -3.61 -3.88 14.70
C THR A 180 -4.35 -4.64 15.80
N PHE A 181 -5.48 -5.27 15.50
CA PHE A 181 -6.33 -6.05 16.43
C PHE A 181 -6.84 -7.33 15.80
#